data_c3413974c294cd59f76e6e176220a2b1
#
_entry.id   c3413974c294cd59f76e6e176220a2b1
#
_cell.length_a   1.000
_cell.length_b   1.000
_cell.length_c   1.000
_cell.angle_alpha   90.00
_cell.angle_beta   90.00
_cell.angle_gamma   90.00
#
_symmetry.space_group_name_H-M   'P 1'
#
loop_
_entity.id
_entity.type
_entity.pdbx_description
1 polymer ?
#
loop_
_entity_poly.entity_id
_entity_poly.type
_entity_poly.pdbx_seq_one_letter_code
_entity_poly.pdbx_strand_id
1 'polypeptide(L)'
;FTNSGSEANDLAIIISRHCTKQKDIIVLDHAYHGTSTATIEMSPYKFDREGGMGQMPWIHKAINPDLYRGPYTYEDANAGGKYAMDVKNIINTLAKENKKPAAYICETLLGVGGQMPLPPNYLKEVYKHVRAAGGICIADEVQVGFGRVGSHFWGFELQDVEPDMVVMGKPIGNGHPLAAVIVTDEI
;
A
#
# COMPACT_ATOMS: atom_id res chain seq x y z
N PHE A 1 -15.37 10.88 5.05
CA PHE A 1 -14.60 11.19 6.26
C PHE A 1 -14.77 10.10 7.31
N THR A 2 -13.71 9.84 8.08
CA THR A 2 -13.66 8.89 9.18
C THR A 2 -12.89 9.54 10.35
N ASN A 3 -12.63 8.79 11.44
CA ASN A 3 -11.98 9.36 12.63
C ASN A 3 -10.52 8.92 12.79
N SER A 4 -10.08 7.95 12.01
CA SER A 4 -8.71 7.43 12.09
C SER A 4 -8.24 6.84 10.77
N GLY A 5 -6.91 6.78 10.56
CA GLY A 5 -6.32 6.09 9.42
C GLY A 5 -6.72 4.61 9.36
N SER A 6 -6.92 3.94 10.49
CA SER A 6 -7.41 2.55 10.54
C SER A 6 -8.80 2.43 9.91
N GLU A 7 -9.74 3.29 10.30
CA GLU A 7 -11.09 3.31 9.73
C GLU A 7 -11.08 3.70 8.24
N ALA A 8 -10.23 4.65 7.86
CA ALA A 8 -10.10 5.08 6.47
C ALA A 8 -9.54 3.93 5.59
N ASN A 9 -8.53 3.20 6.06
CA ASN A 9 -8.01 2.03 5.36
C ASN A 9 -9.05 0.89 5.30
N ASP A 10 -9.82 0.66 6.37
CA ASP A 10 -10.96 -0.29 6.32
C ASP A 10 -11.96 0.10 5.24
N LEU A 11 -12.34 1.36 5.18
CA LEU A 11 -13.28 1.87 4.18
C LEU A 11 -12.72 1.70 2.75
N ALA A 12 -11.44 1.99 2.53
CA ALA A 12 -10.78 1.82 1.25
C ALA A 12 -10.82 0.35 0.78
N ILE A 13 -10.58 -0.60 1.68
CA ILE A 13 -10.67 -2.05 1.39
C ILE A 13 -12.11 -2.47 1.08
N ILE A 14 -13.10 -1.97 1.82
CA ILE A 14 -14.52 -2.25 1.57
C ILE A 14 -14.90 -1.77 0.17
N ILE A 15 -14.54 -0.55 -0.20
CA ILE A 15 -14.79 0.02 -1.53
C ILE A 15 -14.10 -0.83 -2.61
N SER A 16 -12.81 -1.14 -2.44
CA SER A 16 -12.04 -1.94 -3.40
C SER A 16 -12.68 -3.30 -3.66
N ARG A 17 -13.08 -4.00 -2.60
CA ARG A 17 -13.77 -5.29 -2.71
C ARG A 17 -15.15 -5.17 -3.35
N HIS A 18 -15.85 -4.07 -3.09
CA HIS A 18 -17.14 -3.81 -3.72
C HIS A 18 -17.01 -3.59 -5.22
N CYS A 19 -16.04 -2.77 -5.65
CA CYS A 19 -15.82 -2.45 -7.06
C CYS A 19 -15.27 -3.64 -7.85
N THR A 20 -14.26 -4.32 -7.34
CA THR A 20 -13.57 -5.41 -8.05
C THR A 20 -14.28 -6.76 -7.93
N LYS A 21 -15.16 -6.95 -6.93
CA LYS A 21 -15.74 -8.24 -6.53
C LYS A 21 -14.66 -9.29 -6.16
N GLN A 22 -13.47 -8.85 -5.82
CA GLN A 22 -12.36 -9.68 -5.38
C GLN A 22 -12.12 -9.48 -3.88
N LYS A 23 -11.32 -10.37 -3.27
CA LYS A 23 -11.06 -10.35 -1.81
C LYS A 23 -9.60 -10.07 -1.48
N ASP A 24 -8.69 -10.51 -2.31
CA ASP A 24 -7.27 -10.60 -2.04
C ASP A 24 -6.60 -9.22 -2.11
N ILE A 25 -5.77 -8.90 -1.12
CA ILE A 25 -5.05 -7.63 -1.00
C ILE A 25 -3.55 -7.88 -1.02
N ILE A 26 -2.83 -7.08 -1.79
CA ILE A 26 -1.36 -7.09 -1.82
C ILE A 26 -0.85 -5.94 -0.95
N VAL A 27 0.06 -6.24 -0.02
CA VAL A 27 0.71 -5.29 0.89
C VAL A 27 2.22 -5.42 0.80
N LEU A 28 2.97 -4.42 1.26
CA LEU A 28 4.41 -4.54 1.43
C LEU A 28 4.76 -5.24 2.74
N ASP A 29 5.81 -6.03 2.73
CA ASP A 29 6.43 -6.52 3.97
C ASP A 29 6.81 -5.33 4.87
N HIS A 30 6.70 -5.49 6.19
CA HIS A 30 6.89 -4.45 7.20
C HIS A 30 5.88 -3.29 7.17
N ALA A 31 4.89 -3.28 6.29
CA ALA A 31 3.87 -2.22 6.23
C ALA A 31 2.97 -2.20 7.46
N TYR A 32 2.41 -1.01 7.74
CA TYR A 32 1.45 -0.79 8.81
C TYR A 32 0.28 0.07 8.33
N HIS A 33 -0.92 -0.48 8.36
CA HIS A 33 -2.14 0.18 7.86
C HIS A 33 -3.22 0.41 8.93
N GLY A 34 -2.94 0.06 10.17
CA GLY A 34 -3.86 0.31 11.30
C GLY A 34 -4.07 -0.89 12.23
N THR A 35 -5.07 -0.79 13.09
CA THR A 35 -5.37 -1.74 14.16
C THR A 35 -6.85 -2.10 14.31
N SER A 36 -7.71 -1.76 13.34
CA SER A 36 -9.02 -2.41 13.21
C SER A 36 -8.82 -3.87 12.80
N THR A 37 -9.84 -4.69 12.86
CA THR A 37 -9.71 -6.12 12.55
C THR A 37 -9.09 -6.36 11.17
N ALA A 38 -9.58 -5.69 10.12
CA ALA A 38 -9.02 -5.90 8.78
C ALA A 38 -7.64 -5.23 8.61
N THR A 39 -7.43 -4.02 9.16
CA THR A 39 -6.15 -3.32 8.99
C THR A 39 -5.00 -3.95 9.77
N ILE A 40 -5.26 -4.60 10.92
CA ILE A 40 -4.22 -5.36 11.62
C ILE A 40 -3.81 -6.60 10.85
N GLU A 41 -4.80 -7.28 10.22
CA GLU A 41 -4.57 -8.44 9.37
C GLU A 41 -3.78 -8.11 8.09
N MET A 42 -3.82 -6.87 7.59
CA MET A 42 -3.04 -6.42 6.43
C MET A 42 -1.79 -5.61 6.80
N SER A 43 -1.39 -5.65 8.07
CA SER A 43 -0.18 -4.98 8.57
C SER A 43 0.89 -6.00 8.96
N PRO A 44 1.81 -6.38 8.06
CA PRO A 44 2.91 -7.31 8.37
C PRO A 44 3.69 -6.90 9.61
N TYR A 45 3.92 -5.61 9.83
CA TYR A 45 4.52 -5.08 11.05
C TYR A 45 3.84 -5.58 12.33
N LYS A 46 2.54 -5.91 12.27
CA LYS A 46 1.76 -6.42 13.42
C LYS A 46 1.66 -7.93 13.43
N PHE A 47 1.33 -8.56 12.33
CA PHE A 47 1.03 -9.99 12.32
C PHE A 47 2.28 -10.88 12.28
N ASP A 48 3.43 -10.40 11.78
CA ASP A 48 4.69 -11.15 11.75
C ASP A 48 5.53 -11.05 13.03
N ARG A 49 5.18 -10.14 13.95
CA ARG A 49 5.92 -10.00 15.21
C ARG A 49 5.63 -11.15 16.16
N GLU A 50 6.47 -11.32 17.19
CA GLU A 50 6.23 -12.25 18.30
C GLU A 50 4.86 -12.00 18.95
N GLY A 51 4.04 -13.04 19.06
CA GLY A 51 2.65 -12.96 19.52
C GLY A 51 1.67 -12.37 18.49
N GLY A 52 2.10 -12.15 17.24
CA GLY A 52 1.22 -11.76 16.15
C GLY A 52 0.33 -12.90 15.67
N MET A 53 -0.74 -12.56 14.94
CA MET A 53 -1.76 -13.53 14.49
C MET A 53 -1.33 -14.34 13.26
N GLY A 54 -0.19 -14.00 12.65
CA GLY A 54 0.23 -14.54 11.36
C GLY A 54 -0.53 -13.95 10.16
N GLN A 55 -0.06 -14.29 8.98
CA GLN A 55 -0.62 -13.80 7.72
C GLN A 55 -1.96 -14.46 7.40
N MET A 56 -2.96 -13.66 7.09
CA MET A 56 -4.27 -14.16 6.66
C MET A 56 -4.24 -14.62 5.19
N PRO A 57 -5.06 -15.64 4.82
CA PRO A 57 -5.07 -16.19 3.46
C PRO A 57 -5.41 -15.22 2.34
N TRP A 58 -6.06 -14.10 2.65
CA TRP A 58 -6.44 -13.06 1.70
C TRP A 58 -5.41 -11.93 1.58
N ILE A 59 -4.31 -12.00 2.34
CA ILE A 59 -3.20 -11.06 2.30
C ILE A 59 -2.02 -11.68 1.57
N HIS A 60 -1.47 -10.93 0.64
CA HIS A 60 -0.30 -11.32 -0.14
C HIS A 60 0.80 -10.29 0.10
N LYS A 61 1.89 -10.74 0.72
CA LYS A 61 2.98 -9.90 1.14
C LYS A 61 4.04 -9.83 0.05
N ALA A 62 4.25 -8.65 -0.53
CA ALA A 62 5.34 -8.37 -1.45
C ALA A 62 6.59 -7.96 -0.66
N ILE A 63 7.76 -8.24 -1.22
CA ILE A 63 9.05 -7.90 -0.62
C ILE A 63 9.14 -6.39 -0.39
N ASN A 64 9.65 -6.00 0.77
CA ASN A 64 9.95 -4.61 1.08
C ASN A 64 11.05 -4.07 0.13
N PRO A 65 10.81 -2.96 -0.59
CA PRO A 65 11.78 -2.40 -1.53
C PRO A 65 12.91 -1.61 -0.82
N ASP A 66 13.65 -2.27 0.04
CA ASP A 66 14.76 -1.72 0.81
C ASP A 66 16.04 -1.69 -0.04
N LEU A 67 16.48 -0.48 -0.44
CA LEU A 67 17.71 -0.29 -1.21
C LEU A 67 19.00 -0.45 -0.40
N TYR A 68 18.89 -0.52 0.93
CA TYR A 68 20.07 -0.65 1.81
C TYR A 68 20.37 -2.12 2.18
N ARG A 69 19.34 -2.90 2.52
CA ARG A 69 19.48 -4.29 3.00
C ARG A 69 18.82 -5.33 2.10
N GLY A 70 18.04 -4.88 1.12
CA GLY A 70 17.32 -5.77 0.23
C GLY A 70 18.19 -6.34 -0.89
N PRO A 71 17.61 -7.23 -1.72
CA PRO A 71 18.33 -7.89 -2.81
C PRO A 71 18.73 -6.96 -3.96
N TYR A 72 18.10 -5.78 -4.09
CA TYR A 72 18.43 -4.78 -5.10
C TYR A 72 18.75 -3.47 -4.38
N THR A 73 19.97 -2.98 -4.54
CA THR A 73 20.53 -1.88 -3.76
C THR A 73 20.56 -0.57 -4.56
N TYR A 74 21.08 0.49 -3.94
CA TYR A 74 21.29 1.80 -4.59
C TYR A 74 22.18 1.74 -5.85
N GLU A 75 22.98 0.69 -6.01
CA GLU A 75 23.83 0.49 -7.19
C GLU A 75 23.06 -0.04 -8.39
N ASP A 76 21.85 -0.56 -8.18
CA ASP A 76 21.01 -1.09 -9.25
C ASP A 76 20.07 -0.01 -9.80
N ALA A 77 20.42 0.53 -10.97
CA ALA A 77 19.64 1.57 -11.63
C ALA A 77 18.16 1.18 -11.92
N ASN A 78 17.84 -0.13 -11.91
CA ASN A 78 16.48 -0.64 -12.12
C ASN A 78 15.91 -1.36 -10.88
N ALA A 79 16.40 -1.04 -9.70
CA ALA A 79 15.91 -1.65 -8.46
C ALA A 79 14.39 -1.55 -8.33
N GLY A 80 13.80 -0.39 -8.59
CA GLY A 80 12.34 -0.19 -8.52
C GLY A 80 11.55 -1.15 -9.42
N GLY A 81 11.96 -1.31 -10.67
CA GLY A 81 11.34 -2.26 -11.58
C GLY A 81 11.49 -3.72 -11.13
N LYS A 82 12.65 -4.08 -10.59
CA LYS A 82 12.90 -5.44 -10.08
C LYS A 82 12.06 -5.75 -8.84
N TYR A 83 11.93 -4.81 -7.90
CA TYR A 83 11.02 -4.96 -6.77
C TYR A 83 9.55 -5.04 -7.20
N ALA A 84 9.13 -4.27 -8.21
CA ALA A 84 7.78 -4.32 -8.75
C ALA A 84 7.44 -5.69 -9.40
N MET A 85 8.45 -6.41 -9.90
CA MET A 85 8.26 -7.76 -10.42
C MET A 85 7.78 -8.75 -9.37
N ASP A 86 8.09 -8.56 -8.09
CA ASP A 86 7.57 -9.41 -7.02
C ASP A 86 6.05 -9.27 -6.89
N VAL A 87 5.52 -8.06 -6.95
CA VAL A 87 4.07 -7.81 -7.01
C VAL A 87 3.45 -8.50 -8.23
N LYS A 88 4.10 -8.42 -9.40
CA LYS A 88 3.64 -9.11 -10.61
C LYS A 88 3.62 -10.63 -10.42
N ASN A 89 4.61 -11.19 -9.74
CA ASN A 89 4.68 -12.64 -9.47
C ASN A 89 3.54 -13.08 -8.53
N ILE A 90 3.19 -12.28 -7.53
CA ILE A 90 2.02 -12.51 -6.67
C ILE A 90 0.74 -12.52 -7.51
N ILE A 91 0.55 -11.52 -8.39
CA ILE A 91 -0.60 -11.45 -9.30
C ILE A 91 -0.68 -12.69 -10.19
N ASN A 92 0.45 -13.13 -10.75
CA ASN A 92 0.51 -14.34 -11.58
C ASN A 92 0.15 -15.62 -10.77
N THR A 93 0.51 -15.66 -9.50
CA THR A 93 0.17 -16.79 -8.61
C THR A 93 -1.32 -16.78 -8.31
N LEU A 94 -1.91 -15.64 -8.00
CA LEU A 94 -3.37 -15.49 -7.84
C LEU A 94 -4.12 -15.94 -9.11
N ALA A 95 -3.63 -15.53 -10.28
CA ALA A 95 -4.25 -15.89 -11.56
C ALA A 95 -4.29 -17.41 -11.81
N LYS A 96 -3.26 -18.16 -11.37
CA LYS A 96 -3.26 -19.65 -11.45
C LYS A 96 -4.35 -20.29 -10.57
N GLU A 97 -4.77 -19.58 -9.52
CA GLU A 97 -5.85 -19.99 -8.63
C GLU A 97 -7.23 -19.42 -9.05
N ASN A 98 -7.32 -18.83 -10.25
CA ASN A 98 -8.51 -18.11 -10.74
C ASN A 98 -8.93 -16.94 -9.82
N LYS A 99 -7.96 -16.31 -9.15
CA LYS A 99 -8.13 -15.13 -8.30
C LYS A 99 -7.51 -13.90 -8.95
N LYS A 100 -7.95 -12.73 -8.50
CA LYS A 100 -7.36 -11.43 -8.84
C LYS A 100 -7.21 -10.60 -7.57
N PRO A 101 -6.27 -9.66 -7.51
CA PRO A 101 -6.21 -8.74 -6.39
C PRO A 101 -7.42 -7.79 -6.41
N ALA A 102 -8.02 -7.54 -5.24
CA ALA A 102 -8.95 -6.43 -5.08
C ALA A 102 -8.20 -5.11 -5.05
N ALA A 103 -7.07 -5.07 -4.34
CA ALA A 103 -6.24 -3.89 -4.28
C ALA A 103 -4.77 -4.23 -3.99
N TYR A 104 -3.91 -3.28 -4.33
CA TYR A 104 -2.59 -3.09 -3.76
C TYR A 104 -2.64 -1.84 -2.88
N ILE A 105 -2.18 -1.94 -1.64
CA ILE A 105 -2.06 -0.80 -0.72
C ILE A 105 -0.62 -0.69 -0.23
N CYS A 106 -0.09 0.53 -0.22
CA CYS A 106 1.19 0.78 0.42
C CYS A 106 1.28 2.20 1.00
N GLU A 107 2.04 2.34 2.06
CA GLU A 107 2.58 3.63 2.50
C GLU A 107 3.53 4.12 1.41
N THR A 108 3.36 5.33 0.89
CA THR A 108 4.16 5.88 -0.22
C THR A 108 5.61 6.22 0.19
N LEU A 109 5.87 6.18 1.48
CA LEU A 109 7.14 6.05 2.17
C LEU A 109 6.85 5.20 3.40
N LEU A 110 7.50 4.04 3.53
CA LEU A 110 7.23 3.18 4.68
C LEU A 110 7.62 3.90 5.98
N GLY A 111 6.61 4.26 6.78
CA GLY A 111 6.83 4.98 8.02
C GLY A 111 7.25 4.06 9.16
N VAL A 112 6.33 3.24 9.66
CA VAL A 112 6.57 2.34 10.80
C VAL A 112 7.61 1.27 10.46
N GLY A 113 7.65 0.82 9.22
CA GLY A 113 8.61 -0.17 8.72
C GLY A 113 10.07 0.30 8.64
N GLY A 114 10.40 1.56 8.95
CA GLY A 114 11.79 2.03 9.01
C GLY A 114 12.09 3.38 8.35
N GLN A 115 11.09 4.17 8.01
CA GLN A 115 11.24 5.46 7.32
C GLN A 115 11.96 5.30 5.97
N MET A 116 11.52 4.34 5.17
CA MET A 116 12.18 3.95 3.92
C MET A 116 11.49 4.55 2.71
N PRO A 117 12.16 5.43 1.95
CA PRO A 117 11.69 5.88 0.64
C PRO A 117 11.60 4.73 -0.35
N LEU A 118 10.56 4.73 -1.17
CA LEU A 118 10.43 3.75 -2.25
C LEU A 118 11.44 4.02 -3.37
N PRO A 119 12.01 2.98 -4.01
CA PRO A 119 12.90 3.15 -5.15
C PRO A 119 12.25 3.89 -6.31
N PRO A 120 12.99 4.66 -7.11
CA PRO A 120 12.47 5.32 -8.30
C PRO A 120 11.71 4.35 -9.23
N ASN A 121 10.59 4.79 -9.79
CA ASN A 121 9.71 4.04 -10.69
C ASN A 121 9.01 2.81 -10.06
N TYR A 122 9.18 2.53 -8.77
CA TYR A 122 8.57 1.37 -8.13
C TYR A 122 7.04 1.40 -8.25
N LEU A 123 6.38 2.45 -7.76
CA LEU A 123 4.92 2.56 -7.83
C LEU A 123 4.40 2.62 -9.26
N LYS A 124 5.15 3.22 -10.17
CA LYS A 124 4.79 3.31 -11.59
C LYS A 124 4.61 1.91 -12.21
N GLU A 125 5.56 1.02 -11.97
CA GLU A 125 5.49 -0.37 -12.46
C GLU A 125 4.46 -1.20 -11.68
N VAL A 126 4.37 -1.04 -10.36
CA VAL A 126 3.37 -1.73 -9.53
C VAL A 126 1.95 -1.38 -9.99
N TYR A 127 1.62 -0.10 -10.11
CA TYR A 127 0.28 0.34 -10.49
C TYR A 127 -0.12 -0.17 -11.86
N LYS A 128 0.83 -0.18 -12.82
CA LYS A 128 0.63 -0.79 -14.13
C LYS A 128 0.25 -2.28 -14.03
N HIS A 129 0.96 -3.05 -13.19
CA HIS A 129 0.68 -4.48 -13.03
C HIS A 129 -0.65 -4.74 -12.33
N VAL A 130 -0.96 -3.97 -11.28
CA VAL A 130 -2.19 -4.11 -10.48
C VAL A 130 -3.41 -3.76 -11.32
N ARG A 131 -3.39 -2.62 -12.02
CA ARG A 131 -4.49 -2.19 -12.89
C ARG A 131 -4.72 -3.15 -14.06
N ALA A 132 -3.64 -3.66 -14.66
CA ALA A 132 -3.76 -4.67 -15.72
C ALA A 132 -4.43 -5.97 -15.23
N ALA A 133 -4.35 -6.28 -13.93
CA ALA A 133 -5.06 -7.40 -13.31
C ALA A 133 -6.49 -7.07 -12.86
N GLY A 134 -6.91 -5.80 -12.97
CA GLY A 134 -8.22 -5.31 -12.54
C GLY A 134 -8.28 -4.96 -11.05
N GLY A 135 -7.15 -4.80 -10.38
CA GLY A 135 -7.04 -4.36 -9.00
C GLY A 135 -6.95 -2.84 -8.87
N ILE A 136 -7.21 -2.33 -7.68
CA ILE A 136 -7.21 -0.91 -7.32
C ILE A 136 -5.90 -0.56 -6.61
N CYS A 137 -5.32 0.60 -6.93
CA CYS A 137 -4.09 1.11 -6.33
C CYS A 137 -4.43 2.13 -5.23
N ILE A 138 -4.06 1.82 -3.99
CA ILE A 138 -4.34 2.65 -2.82
C ILE A 138 -3.02 3.23 -2.28
N ALA A 139 -2.93 4.56 -2.21
CA ALA A 139 -1.85 5.25 -1.52
C ALA A 139 -2.27 5.52 -0.06
N ASP A 140 -1.58 4.89 0.88
CA ASP A 140 -1.70 5.21 2.30
C ASP A 140 -0.82 6.41 2.64
N GLU A 141 -1.43 7.58 2.62
CA GLU A 141 -0.81 8.89 2.91
C GLU A 141 -1.06 9.33 4.38
N VAL A 142 -1.53 8.41 5.23
CA VAL A 142 -1.88 8.71 6.63
C VAL A 142 -0.70 9.32 7.39
N GLN A 143 0.53 8.94 7.08
CA GLN A 143 1.73 9.46 7.71
C GLN A 143 2.58 10.35 6.79
N VAL A 144 2.47 10.20 5.49
CA VAL A 144 3.37 10.80 4.50
C VAL A 144 2.80 12.05 3.85
N GLY A 145 1.49 12.15 3.74
CA GLY A 145 0.83 13.28 3.10
C GLY A 145 1.00 14.62 3.80
N PHE A 146 0.45 15.66 3.19
CA PHE A 146 0.46 17.04 3.70
C PHE A 146 1.86 17.65 3.77
N GLY A 147 2.68 17.45 2.75
CA GLY A 147 3.99 18.07 2.60
C GLY A 147 5.10 17.45 3.44
N ARG A 148 4.88 16.26 4.05
CA ARG A 148 5.88 15.57 4.89
C ARG A 148 7.18 15.28 4.15
N VAL A 149 7.12 15.01 2.85
CA VAL A 149 8.29 14.74 1.99
C VAL A 149 9.04 16.00 1.55
N GLY A 150 8.52 17.18 1.88
CA GLY A 150 9.17 18.47 1.63
C GLY A 150 8.96 19.01 0.21
N SER A 151 9.23 18.24 -0.82
CA SER A 151 9.14 18.67 -2.23
C SER A 151 7.74 18.58 -2.83
N HIS A 152 6.85 17.75 -2.28
CA HIS A 152 5.51 17.49 -2.78
C HIS A 152 4.49 17.47 -1.65
N PHE A 153 3.21 17.68 -2.00
CA PHE A 153 2.13 17.62 -1.00
C PHE A 153 1.78 16.18 -0.62
N TRP A 154 1.79 15.27 -1.60
CA TRP A 154 1.58 13.83 -1.39
C TRP A 154 2.86 13.03 -1.65
N GLY A 155 3.07 11.95 -0.92
CA GLY A 155 4.23 11.09 -1.11
C GLY A 155 4.23 10.33 -2.43
N PHE A 156 3.06 9.95 -2.97
CA PHE A 156 2.97 9.28 -4.27
C PHE A 156 3.46 10.14 -5.44
N GLU A 157 3.43 11.46 -5.32
CA GLU A 157 3.94 12.40 -6.34
C GLU A 157 5.45 12.25 -6.56
N LEU A 158 6.20 11.75 -5.56
CA LEU A 158 7.63 11.41 -5.73
C LEU A 158 7.88 10.32 -6.78
N GLN A 159 6.86 9.54 -7.11
CA GLN A 159 6.91 8.43 -8.06
C GLN A 159 6.24 8.76 -9.41
N ASP A 160 5.77 10.01 -9.58
CA ASP A 160 5.07 10.47 -10.79
C ASP A 160 3.91 9.52 -11.17
N VAL A 161 3.05 9.24 -10.19
CA VAL A 161 1.87 8.37 -10.33
C VAL A 161 0.64 9.00 -9.71
N GLU A 162 -0.53 8.55 -10.16
CA GLU A 162 -1.83 8.86 -9.56
C GLU A 162 -2.46 7.56 -9.04
N PRO A 163 -2.72 7.43 -7.72
CA PRO A 163 -3.44 6.30 -7.16
C PRO A 163 -4.94 6.38 -7.47
N ASP A 164 -5.63 5.25 -7.43
CA ASP A 164 -7.08 5.20 -7.59
C ASP A 164 -7.80 5.65 -6.30
N MET A 165 -7.12 5.46 -5.15
CA MET A 165 -7.57 5.95 -3.84
C MET A 165 -6.41 6.55 -3.06
N VAL A 166 -6.70 7.63 -2.35
CA VAL A 166 -5.79 8.25 -1.36
C VAL A 166 -6.43 8.14 0.02
N VAL A 167 -5.71 7.53 0.95
CA VAL A 167 -6.11 7.46 2.36
C VAL A 167 -5.29 8.46 3.17
N MET A 168 -5.95 9.29 3.94
CA MET A 168 -5.30 10.32 4.75
C MET A 168 -5.79 10.30 6.19
N GLY A 169 -4.94 10.76 7.09
CA GLY A 169 -5.22 10.84 8.53
C GLY A 169 -4.21 11.77 9.20
N LYS A 170 -3.98 11.58 10.47
CA LYS A 170 -2.99 12.33 11.29
C LYS A 170 -2.96 13.85 10.95
N PRO A 171 -2.13 14.34 9.98
CA PRO A 171 -2.00 15.77 9.71
C PRO A 171 -3.30 16.45 9.31
N ILE A 172 -4.22 15.79 8.60
CA ILE A 172 -5.49 16.38 8.16
C ILE A 172 -6.29 16.95 9.34
N GLY A 173 -6.25 16.26 10.49
CA GLY A 173 -6.97 16.65 11.69
C GLY A 173 -6.23 17.66 12.56
N ASN A 174 -4.94 17.94 12.30
CA ASN A 174 -4.11 18.83 13.12
C ASN A 174 -4.26 18.55 14.64
N GLY A 175 -4.26 17.26 15.02
CA GLY A 175 -4.45 16.80 16.39
C GLY A 175 -5.89 16.39 16.75
N HIS A 176 -6.87 16.75 15.93
CA HIS A 176 -8.24 16.23 16.05
C HIS A 176 -8.39 14.88 15.33
N PRO A 177 -9.15 13.92 15.87
CA PRO A 177 -9.44 12.66 15.18
C PRO A 177 -10.22 12.89 13.89
N LEU A 178 -9.50 12.92 12.77
CA LEU A 178 -10.05 13.11 11.43
C LEU A 178 -9.21 12.32 10.43
N ALA A 179 -9.89 11.62 9.55
CA ALA A 179 -9.30 10.92 8.41
C ALA A 179 -10.26 10.93 7.22
N ALA A 180 -9.79 10.57 6.06
CA ALA A 180 -10.62 10.52 4.86
C ALA A 180 -10.06 9.51 3.85
N VAL A 181 -10.95 9.06 2.97
CA VAL A 181 -10.61 8.39 1.72
C VAL A 181 -11.10 9.27 0.59
N ILE A 182 -10.23 9.53 -0.38
CA ILE A 182 -10.58 10.14 -1.68
C ILE A 182 -10.45 9.05 -2.72
N VAL A 183 -11.38 9.00 -3.65
CA VAL A 183 -11.41 8.04 -4.76
C VAL A 183 -11.54 8.80 -6.07
N THR A 184 -11.17 8.16 -7.18
CA THR A 184 -11.44 8.69 -8.52
C THR A 184 -12.92 8.56 -8.87
N ASP A 185 -13.38 9.29 -9.89
CA ASP A 185 -14.78 9.29 -10.31
C ASP A 185 -15.25 7.95 -10.87
N GLU A 186 -14.34 7.07 -11.28
CA GLU A 186 -14.62 5.73 -11.80
C GLU A 186 -14.91 4.69 -10.70
N ILE A 187 -14.57 5.00 -9.46
CA ILE A 187 -14.77 4.16 -8.27
C ILE A 187 -16.02 4.58 -7.51
#